data_ec84c8460303f4caf9f22458f953489f
#
_entry.id   ec84c8460303f4caf9f22458f953489f
#
_cell.length_a   1.000
_cell.length_b   1.000
_cell.length_c   1.000
_cell.angle_alpha   90.00
_cell.angle_beta   90.00
_cell.angle_gamma   90.00
#
_symmetry.space_group_name_H-M   'P 1'
#
loop_
_entity.id
_entity.type
_entity.pdbx_description
1 polymer ?
#
loop_
_entity_poly.entity_id
_entity_poly.type
_entity_poly.pdbx_seq_one_letter_code
_entity_poly.pdbx_strand_id
1 'polypeptide(L)'
;MYRILVADDEGIMLEAFKNVISSTFGDSCIVETAKTGRAVTEIAETFHPDIVFMDIHMPGINGIQAMREIRKFNTTALFYVVSAYDKFDYAKEAIDLGVERYLTKPISKAKIIAAVEEATAKVDTKRNQR
;
A
#
# COMPACT_ATOMS: atom_id res chain seq x y z
N MET A 1 -11.81 6.30 10.59
CA MET A 1 -10.96 6.83 9.53
C MET A 1 -9.78 5.93 9.27
N TYR A 2 -9.43 5.75 8.00
CA TYR A 2 -8.35 4.88 7.56
C TYR A 2 -7.27 5.71 6.90
N ARG A 3 -6.01 5.47 7.26
CA ARG A 3 -4.86 6.14 6.66
C ARG A 3 -4.24 5.23 5.62
N ILE A 4 -4.27 5.65 4.37
CA ILE A 4 -3.79 4.86 3.23
C ILE A 4 -2.60 5.56 2.59
N LEU A 5 -1.50 4.84 2.43
CA LEU A 5 -0.31 5.33 1.76
C LEU A 5 -0.12 4.55 0.47
N VAL A 6 0.00 5.27 -0.65
CA VAL A 6 0.18 4.66 -1.97
C VAL A 6 1.55 5.07 -2.53
N ALA A 7 2.37 4.10 -2.87
CA ALA A 7 3.70 4.34 -3.41
C ALA A 7 3.84 3.73 -4.80
N ASP A 8 4.17 4.56 -5.77
CA ASP A 8 4.37 4.17 -7.17
C ASP A 8 5.13 5.30 -7.87
N ASP A 9 6.10 4.97 -8.71
CA ASP A 9 6.86 5.99 -9.44
C ASP A 9 6.07 6.57 -10.62
N GLU A 10 4.96 5.93 -11.00
CA GLU A 10 4.07 6.43 -12.04
C GLU A 10 2.98 7.33 -11.44
N GLY A 11 3.08 8.63 -11.72
CA GLY A 11 2.10 9.60 -11.20
C GLY A 11 0.66 9.28 -11.58
N ILE A 12 0.45 8.69 -12.76
CA ILE A 12 -0.89 8.33 -13.23
C ILE A 12 -1.52 7.24 -12.34
N MET A 13 -0.72 6.34 -11.81
CA MET A 13 -1.20 5.31 -10.88
C MET A 13 -1.59 5.93 -9.54
N LEU A 14 -0.80 6.87 -9.04
CA LEU A 14 -1.11 7.57 -7.80
C LEU A 14 -2.43 8.33 -7.91
N GLU A 15 -2.63 9.03 -9.02
CA GLU A 15 -3.87 9.76 -9.27
C GLU A 15 -5.07 8.81 -9.37
N ALA A 16 -4.89 7.68 -10.04
CA ALA A 16 -5.96 6.67 -10.15
C ALA A 16 -6.39 6.16 -8.77
N PHE A 17 -5.43 5.80 -7.91
CA PHE A 17 -5.74 5.39 -6.55
C PHE A 17 -6.44 6.48 -5.75
N LYS A 18 -5.92 7.70 -5.78
CA LYS A 18 -6.52 8.83 -5.05
C LYS A 18 -7.96 9.08 -5.50
N ASN A 19 -8.18 9.13 -6.81
CA ASN A 19 -9.51 9.41 -7.36
C ASN A 19 -10.52 8.33 -7.03
N VAL A 20 -10.14 7.06 -7.16
CA VAL A 20 -11.03 5.93 -6.85
C VAL A 20 -11.35 5.90 -5.36
N ILE A 21 -10.36 6.07 -4.51
CA ILE A 21 -10.55 6.03 -3.07
C ILE A 21 -11.42 7.19 -2.61
N SER A 22 -11.13 8.42 -3.08
CA SER A 22 -11.91 9.61 -2.73
C SER A 22 -13.36 9.49 -3.16
N SER A 23 -13.60 9.05 -4.41
CA SER A 23 -14.96 8.99 -4.94
C SER A 23 -15.79 7.86 -4.34
N THR A 24 -15.14 6.76 -3.92
CA THR A 24 -15.84 5.58 -3.40
C THR A 24 -16.02 5.64 -1.88
N PHE A 25 -14.98 6.06 -1.17
CA PHE A 25 -14.94 6.00 0.31
C PHE A 25 -15.06 7.37 0.98
N GLY A 26 -14.92 8.44 0.21
CA GLY A 26 -15.09 9.81 0.71
C GLY A 26 -14.16 10.12 1.88
N ASP A 27 -14.74 10.73 2.91
CA ASP A 27 -13.98 11.19 4.08
C ASP A 27 -13.56 10.08 5.03
N SER A 28 -13.96 8.83 4.79
CA SER A 28 -13.56 7.71 5.64
C SER A 28 -12.10 7.32 5.43
N CYS A 29 -11.47 7.75 4.34
CA CYS A 29 -10.08 7.46 4.03
C CYS A 29 -9.28 8.74 3.80
N ILE A 30 -8.07 8.78 4.36
CA ILE A 30 -7.08 9.81 4.05
C ILE A 30 -5.99 9.13 3.24
N VAL A 31 -5.64 9.70 2.08
CA VAL A 31 -4.63 9.13 1.18
C VAL A 31 -3.43 10.04 1.07
N GLU A 32 -2.25 9.49 1.32
CA GLU A 32 -0.97 10.12 1.01
C GLU A 32 -0.27 9.32 -0.07
N THR A 33 0.57 9.97 -0.86
CA THR A 33 1.26 9.33 -1.98
C THR A 33 2.77 9.59 -1.94
N ALA A 34 3.54 8.65 -2.51
CA ALA A 34 4.99 8.78 -2.63
C ALA A 34 5.45 8.14 -3.94
N LYS A 35 6.53 8.68 -4.52
CA LYS A 35 7.06 8.20 -5.81
C LYS A 35 8.36 7.41 -5.69
N THR A 36 8.96 7.38 -4.51
CA THR A 36 10.23 6.67 -4.28
C THR A 36 10.15 5.88 -2.99
N GLY A 37 10.99 4.86 -2.87
CA GLY A 37 11.07 4.09 -1.64
C GLY A 37 11.47 4.92 -0.43
N ARG A 38 12.37 5.88 -0.64
CA ARG A 38 12.78 6.80 0.43
C ARG A 38 11.63 7.69 0.88
N ALA A 39 10.92 8.29 -0.08
CA ALA A 39 9.79 9.17 0.25
C ALA A 39 8.69 8.42 0.99
N VAL A 40 8.35 7.20 0.57
CA VAL A 40 7.30 6.43 1.23
C VAL A 40 7.70 6.06 2.67
N THR A 41 8.96 5.74 2.90
CA THR A 41 9.45 5.43 4.24
C THR A 41 9.38 6.65 5.15
N GLU A 42 9.80 7.82 4.66
CA GLU A 42 9.74 9.07 5.41
C GLU A 42 8.30 9.47 5.75
N ILE A 43 7.39 9.38 4.77
CA ILE A 43 5.98 9.70 4.99
C ILE A 43 5.36 8.74 6.00
N ALA A 44 5.69 7.45 5.91
CA ALA A 44 5.15 6.45 6.82
C ALA A 44 5.48 6.74 8.28
N GLU A 45 6.63 7.32 8.58
CA GLU A 45 7.04 7.64 9.95
C GLU A 45 6.11 8.62 10.65
N THR A 46 5.60 9.62 9.92
CA THR A 46 4.74 10.65 10.48
C THR A 46 3.26 10.39 10.22
N PHE A 47 2.95 9.79 9.10
CA PHE A 47 1.57 9.52 8.69
C PHE A 47 0.95 8.33 9.43
N HIS A 48 1.73 7.36 9.83
CA HIS A 48 1.27 6.13 10.51
C HIS A 48 0.18 5.42 9.71
N PRO A 49 0.47 4.94 8.49
CA PRO A 49 -0.56 4.33 7.66
C PRO A 49 -1.11 3.05 8.26
N ASP A 50 -2.41 2.83 8.07
CA ASP A 50 -3.08 1.56 8.37
C ASP A 50 -2.90 0.59 7.21
N ILE A 51 -2.85 1.11 5.99
CA ILE A 51 -2.82 0.34 4.74
C ILE A 51 -1.79 0.98 3.82
N VAL A 52 -0.94 0.15 3.20
CA VAL A 52 0.07 0.61 2.24
C VAL A 52 -0.08 -0.18 0.95
N PHE A 53 -0.27 0.54 -0.15
CA PHE A 53 -0.19 -0.02 -1.50
C PHE A 53 1.18 0.32 -2.06
N MET A 54 2.00 -0.68 -2.32
CA MET A 54 3.40 -0.51 -2.64
C MET A 54 3.76 -1.12 -3.99
N ASP A 55 4.31 -0.29 -4.89
CA ASP A 55 4.97 -0.79 -6.09
C ASP A 55 6.37 -1.27 -5.70
N ILE A 56 6.82 -2.36 -6.31
CA ILE A 56 8.17 -2.90 -6.05
C ILE A 56 9.23 -2.09 -6.76
N HIS A 57 8.98 -1.74 -8.03
CA HIS A 57 9.98 -1.09 -8.89
C HIS A 57 9.90 0.43 -8.80
N MET A 58 10.68 0.99 -7.89
CA MET A 58 10.82 2.43 -7.73
C MET A 58 12.30 2.82 -7.73
N PRO A 59 12.64 4.07 -8.11
CA PRO A 59 14.03 4.53 -8.08
C PRO A 59 14.63 4.47 -6.68
N GLY A 60 15.90 4.10 -6.59
CA GLY A 60 16.59 3.95 -5.32
C GLY A 60 16.25 2.65 -4.63
N ILE A 61 15.81 2.71 -3.39
CA ILE A 61 15.36 1.50 -2.69
C ILE A 61 14.02 1.05 -3.27
N ASN A 62 13.89 -0.26 -3.50
CA ASN A 62 12.66 -0.80 -4.06
C ASN A 62 11.57 -0.96 -2.98
N GLY A 63 10.37 -1.36 -3.43
CA GLY A 63 9.23 -1.49 -2.53
C GLY A 63 9.44 -2.52 -1.42
N ILE A 64 10.14 -3.61 -1.69
CA ILE A 64 10.44 -4.63 -0.68
C ILE A 64 11.31 -4.05 0.43
N GLN A 65 12.36 -3.33 0.06
CA GLN A 65 13.25 -2.67 1.02
C GLN A 65 12.50 -1.61 1.82
N ALA A 66 11.64 -0.83 1.15
CA ALA A 66 10.82 0.18 1.81
C ALA A 66 9.87 -0.46 2.84
N MET A 67 9.23 -1.57 2.48
CA MET A 67 8.35 -2.29 3.41
C MET A 67 9.10 -2.82 4.62
N ARG A 68 10.32 -3.32 4.44
CA ARG A 68 11.15 -3.75 5.57
C ARG A 68 11.45 -2.60 6.51
N GLU A 69 11.78 -1.44 5.97
CA GLU A 69 12.04 -0.25 6.79
C GLU A 69 10.79 0.20 7.53
N ILE A 70 9.65 0.23 6.87
CA ILE A 70 8.39 0.62 7.49
C ILE A 70 8.02 -0.36 8.62
N ARG A 71 8.23 -1.65 8.42
CA ARG A 71 7.90 -2.68 9.41
C ARG A 71 8.68 -2.53 10.71
N LYS A 72 9.84 -1.89 10.69
CA LYS A 72 10.65 -1.65 11.89
C LYS A 72 9.94 -0.75 12.91
N PHE A 73 9.13 0.19 12.42
CA PHE A 73 8.43 1.14 13.31
C PHE A 73 6.90 1.04 13.23
N ASN A 74 6.37 0.24 12.32
CA ASN A 74 4.93 0.04 12.17
C ASN A 74 4.65 -1.44 11.90
N THR A 75 4.32 -2.17 12.95
CA THR A 75 4.11 -3.62 12.88
C THR A 75 2.70 -4.02 12.47
N THR A 76 1.77 -3.06 12.45
CA THR A 76 0.35 -3.34 12.20
C THR A 76 -0.14 -2.95 10.82
N ALA A 77 0.61 -2.14 10.08
CA ALA A 77 0.22 -1.72 8.73
C ALA A 77 0.01 -2.94 7.82
N LEU A 78 -1.06 -2.90 7.03
CA LEU A 78 -1.34 -3.92 6.03
C LEU A 78 -0.67 -3.53 4.72
N PHE A 79 0.14 -4.43 4.18
CA PHE A 79 0.83 -4.21 2.92
C PHE A 79 0.13 -4.92 1.77
N TYR A 80 -0.12 -4.16 0.71
CA TYR A 80 -0.59 -4.67 -0.58
C TYR A 80 0.46 -4.31 -1.62
N VAL A 81 0.95 -5.28 -2.36
CA VAL A 81 1.88 -5.02 -3.46
C VAL A 81 1.12 -4.84 -4.75
N VAL A 82 1.43 -3.79 -5.51
CA VAL A 82 0.85 -3.52 -6.82
C VAL A 82 2.00 -3.36 -7.81
N SER A 83 2.20 -4.35 -8.68
CA SER A 83 3.37 -4.36 -9.56
C SER A 83 3.04 -4.93 -10.93
N ALA A 84 3.74 -4.43 -11.95
CA ALA A 84 3.68 -4.97 -13.31
C ALA A 84 4.44 -6.29 -13.44
N TYR A 85 5.28 -6.61 -12.46
CA TYR A 85 6.17 -7.76 -12.54
C TYR A 85 5.62 -8.92 -11.72
N ASP A 86 5.38 -10.03 -12.42
CA ASP A 86 4.91 -11.28 -11.86
C ASP A 86 6.09 -12.25 -11.75
N LYS A 87 7.17 -11.80 -11.10
CA LYS A 87 8.36 -12.61 -10.92
C LYS A 87 8.40 -13.26 -9.55
N PHE A 88 8.70 -14.53 -9.53
CA PHE A 88 8.85 -15.31 -8.30
C PHE A 88 9.86 -14.73 -7.32
N ASP A 89 10.86 -13.99 -7.82
CA ASP A 89 11.92 -13.42 -7.01
C ASP A 89 11.40 -12.51 -5.89
N TYR A 90 10.32 -11.77 -6.15
CA TYR A 90 9.76 -10.86 -5.15
C TYR A 90 8.58 -11.46 -4.39
N ALA A 91 7.94 -12.48 -4.94
CA ALA A 91 6.78 -13.11 -4.31
C ALA A 91 7.14 -13.74 -2.96
N LYS A 92 8.29 -14.44 -2.89
CA LYS A 92 8.75 -15.03 -1.65
C LYS A 92 9.04 -13.97 -0.58
N GLU A 93 9.73 -12.91 -0.97
CA GLU A 93 10.07 -11.82 -0.04
C GLU A 93 8.81 -11.12 0.46
N ALA A 94 7.83 -10.93 -0.42
CA ALA A 94 6.54 -10.34 -0.06
C ALA A 94 5.80 -11.23 0.96
N ILE A 95 5.81 -12.55 0.76
CA ILE A 95 5.22 -13.50 1.70
C ILE A 95 5.92 -13.40 3.06
N ASP A 96 7.25 -13.36 3.07
CA ASP A 96 8.03 -13.27 4.30
C ASP A 96 7.75 -11.98 5.08
N LEU A 97 7.38 -10.90 4.38
CA LEU A 97 7.00 -9.62 4.99
C LEU A 97 5.55 -9.58 5.47
N GLY A 98 4.77 -10.63 5.19
CA GLY A 98 3.37 -10.68 5.58
C GLY A 98 2.48 -9.79 4.73
N VAL A 99 2.77 -9.68 3.44
CA VAL A 99 1.95 -8.94 2.49
C VAL A 99 0.59 -9.62 2.35
N GLU A 100 -0.48 -8.82 2.39
CA GLU A 100 -1.84 -9.34 2.32
C GLU A 100 -2.18 -9.88 0.93
N ARG A 101 -1.80 -9.15 -0.12
CA ARG A 101 -2.03 -9.55 -1.51
C ARG A 101 -0.96 -8.99 -2.42
N TYR A 102 -0.73 -9.72 -3.50
CA TYR A 102 0.14 -9.30 -4.60
C TYR A 102 -0.76 -9.03 -5.80
N LEU A 103 -0.98 -7.76 -6.12
CA LEU A 103 -1.87 -7.34 -7.21
C LEU A 103 -1.03 -6.99 -8.43
N THR A 104 -1.40 -7.53 -9.59
CA THR A 104 -0.68 -7.26 -10.83
C THR A 104 -1.31 -6.11 -11.61
N LYS A 105 -0.45 -5.27 -12.20
CA LYS A 105 -0.89 -4.21 -13.11
C LYS A 105 -1.22 -4.81 -14.49
N PRO A 106 -2.17 -4.24 -15.23
CA PRO A 106 -2.96 -3.05 -14.88
C PRO A 106 -4.06 -3.40 -13.86
N ILE A 107 -4.22 -2.52 -12.87
CA ILE A 107 -5.24 -2.75 -11.84
C ILE A 107 -6.49 -1.94 -12.18
N SER A 108 -7.64 -2.59 -12.19
CA SER A 108 -8.90 -1.95 -12.51
C SER A 108 -9.46 -1.18 -11.30
N LYS A 109 -10.36 -0.24 -11.56
CA LYS A 109 -11.10 0.46 -10.52
C LYS A 109 -11.77 -0.51 -9.56
N ALA A 110 -12.41 -1.55 -10.10
CA ALA A 110 -13.09 -2.57 -9.28
C ALA A 110 -12.12 -3.29 -8.35
N LYS A 111 -10.91 -3.58 -8.80
CA LYS A 111 -9.90 -4.23 -7.98
C LYS A 111 -9.35 -3.30 -6.90
N ILE A 112 -9.19 -2.02 -7.20
CA ILE A 112 -8.78 -1.03 -6.19
C ILE A 112 -9.85 -0.98 -5.08
N ILE A 113 -11.12 -0.87 -5.46
CA ILE A 113 -12.22 -0.83 -4.51
C ILE A 113 -12.26 -2.09 -3.65
N ALA A 114 -12.17 -3.27 -4.29
CA ALA A 114 -12.19 -4.54 -3.57
C ALA A 114 -11.03 -4.66 -2.58
N ALA A 115 -9.84 -4.22 -2.97
CA ALA A 115 -8.67 -4.27 -2.09
C ALA A 115 -8.84 -3.34 -0.89
N VAL A 116 -9.35 -2.13 -1.10
CA VAL A 116 -9.58 -1.18 -0.01
C VAL A 116 -10.68 -1.70 0.94
N GLU A 117 -11.76 -2.27 0.40
CA GLU A 117 -12.81 -2.86 1.21
C GLU A 117 -12.27 -4.00 2.08
N GLU A 118 -11.49 -4.88 1.50
CA GLU A 118 -10.84 -5.97 2.24
C GLU A 118 -9.92 -5.42 3.32
N ALA A 119 -9.09 -4.45 2.97
CA ALA A 119 -8.11 -3.89 3.89
C ALA A 119 -8.77 -3.17 5.06
N THR A 120 -9.79 -2.36 4.80
CA THR A 120 -10.50 -1.63 5.86
C THR A 120 -11.21 -2.59 6.80
N ALA A 121 -11.79 -3.68 6.28
CA ALA A 121 -12.40 -4.71 7.12
C ALA A 121 -11.35 -5.36 8.03
N LYS A 122 -10.15 -5.63 7.53
CA LYS A 122 -9.06 -6.19 8.33
C LYS A 122 -8.55 -5.21 9.38
N VAL A 123 -8.47 -3.93 9.05
CA VAL A 123 -8.11 -2.88 10.02
C VAL A 123 -9.13 -2.86 11.15
N ASP A 124 -10.42 -2.89 10.83
CA ASP A 124 -11.48 -2.90 11.82
C ASP A 124 -11.39 -4.11 12.75
N THR A 125 -11.13 -5.29 12.20
CA THR A 125 -10.96 -6.50 12.99
C THR A 125 -9.80 -6.35 13.97
N LYS A 126 -8.65 -5.83 13.53
CA LYS A 126 -7.50 -5.59 14.41
C LYS A 126 -7.80 -4.58 15.50
N ARG A 127 -8.52 -3.49 15.17
CA ARG A 127 -8.91 -2.47 16.16
C ARG A 127 -9.85 -3.04 17.21
N ASN A 128 -10.72 -3.96 16.82
CA ASN A 128 -11.70 -4.57 17.73
C ASN A 128 -11.10 -5.66 18.63
N GLN A 129 -9.87 -6.10 18.36
CA GLN A 129 -9.16 -7.10 19.16
C GLN A 129 -8.38 -6.52 20.33
N ARG A 130 -8.41 -5.22 20.50
CA ARG A 130 -7.69 -4.53 21.59
C ARG A 130 -8.44 -4.60 22.90
#